data_d7765e02e5cbbd92708157d04e51e9c9
#
_entry.id   d7765e02e5cbbd92708157d04e51e9c9
#
_cell.length_a   1.000
_cell.length_b   1.000
_cell.length_c   1.000
_cell.angle_alpha   90.00
_cell.angle_beta   90.00
_cell.angle_gamma   90.00
#
_symmetry.space_group_name_H-M   'P 1'
#
loop_
_entity.id
_entity.type
_entity.pdbx_description
1 polymer ?
#
loop_
_entity_poly.entity_id
_entity_poly.type
_entity_poly.pdbx_seq_one_letter_code
_entity_poly.pdbx_strand_id
1 'polypeptide(L)'
;MTGDRLKTGGLREADERAPAATRPGERTTWHAAAWGWLYPATYAIHILEELWGGEGFTAWLARVAGIELSAGQFLGWNALALLLMALGVRLALRYRHLRWLLLAYAVAFLLNALSHLAASLYTLSYSPGLVSGLLLWLPLGAFALLRFRKTLSRRGRRAGLLVGLSMHCVVLALTLLGERLGI
;
A
#
# COMPACT_ATOMS: atom_id res chain seq x y z
N MET A 1 -41.65 74.68 4.65
CA MET A 1 -41.10 74.69 3.28
C MET A 1 -40.15 73.51 3.21
N THR A 2 -40.68 72.51 2.91
CA THR A 2 -40.60 71.36 2.02
C THR A 2 -39.19 71.13 1.44
N GLY A 3 -38.47 70.18 2.00
CA GLY A 3 -37.24 69.63 1.49
C GLY A 3 -37.41 68.17 1.14
N ASP A 4 -37.38 67.90 -0.11
CA ASP A 4 -37.63 66.63 -0.79
C ASP A 4 -36.47 65.63 -0.52
N ARG A 5 -36.80 64.42 -0.02
CA ARG A 5 -35.84 63.37 0.17
C ARG A 5 -35.86 62.42 -1.03
N LEU A 6 -34.94 62.59 -1.90
CA LEU A 6 -34.63 61.61 -2.96
C LEU A 6 -34.08 60.34 -2.36
N LYS A 7 -34.86 59.28 -2.42
CA LYS A 7 -34.45 57.89 -2.13
C LYS A 7 -33.62 57.36 -3.29
N THR A 8 -32.31 57.29 -3.15
CA THR A 8 -31.45 56.52 -4.04
C THR A 8 -31.60 55.04 -3.72
N GLY A 9 -32.28 54.34 -4.65
CA GLY A 9 -32.43 52.88 -4.58
C GLY A 9 -31.06 52.22 -4.78
N GLY A 10 -30.65 51.47 -3.76
CA GLY A 10 -29.47 50.63 -3.82
C GLY A 10 -29.69 49.48 -4.80
N LEU A 11 -28.93 49.56 -5.91
CA LEU A 11 -28.72 48.38 -6.74
C LEU A 11 -27.94 47.35 -5.92
N ARG A 12 -28.60 46.24 -5.55
CA ARG A 12 -27.92 45.04 -5.06
C ARG A 12 -27.14 44.48 -6.22
N GLU A 13 -25.84 44.70 -6.21
CA GLU A 13 -24.90 43.94 -7.01
C GLU A 13 -25.09 42.46 -6.61
N ALA A 14 -25.57 41.68 -7.57
CA ALA A 14 -25.55 40.24 -7.49
C ALA A 14 -24.10 39.80 -7.42
N ASP A 15 -23.69 39.39 -6.21
CA ASP A 15 -22.39 38.75 -5.96
C ASP A 15 -22.36 37.44 -6.79
N GLU A 16 -21.84 37.57 -7.99
CA GLU A 16 -21.58 36.49 -8.94
C GLU A 16 -20.43 35.67 -8.34
N ARG A 17 -20.78 34.69 -7.50
CA ARG A 17 -19.82 33.74 -6.90
C ARG A 17 -19.13 32.99 -8.02
N ALA A 18 -18.00 33.51 -8.45
CA ALA A 18 -17.09 32.79 -9.33
C ALA A 18 -16.83 31.41 -8.74
N PRO A 19 -16.89 30.33 -9.53
CA PRO A 19 -16.61 28.98 -9.04
C PRO A 19 -15.22 28.98 -8.42
N ALA A 20 -15.14 28.53 -7.16
CA ALA A 20 -13.91 28.49 -6.37
C ALA A 20 -12.78 27.82 -7.17
N ALA A 21 -11.89 28.63 -7.71
CA ALA A 21 -10.71 28.13 -8.41
C ALA A 21 -9.94 27.20 -7.47
N THR A 22 -9.85 25.93 -7.82
CA THR A 22 -9.08 24.93 -7.10
C THR A 22 -7.65 25.46 -6.87
N ARG A 23 -7.28 25.63 -5.59
CA ARG A 23 -5.99 26.22 -5.20
C ARG A 23 -4.84 25.49 -5.90
N PRO A 24 -3.89 26.21 -6.54
CA PRO A 24 -2.79 25.59 -7.31
C PRO A 24 -1.96 24.57 -6.53
N GLY A 25 -1.93 24.65 -5.20
CA GLY A 25 -1.21 23.73 -4.33
C GLY A 25 -1.88 22.36 -4.12
N GLU A 26 -3.18 22.20 -4.43
CA GLU A 26 -3.87 20.91 -4.26
C GLU A 26 -3.53 19.91 -5.38
N ARG A 27 -3.37 20.36 -6.61
CA ARG A 27 -3.05 19.47 -7.75
C ARG A 27 -1.65 18.87 -7.67
N THR A 28 -0.66 19.61 -7.20
CA THR A 28 0.73 19.13 -7.06
C THR A 28 0.90 18.03 -6.02
N THR A 29 0.02 17.93 -5.03
CA THR A 29 0.11 16.91 -3.98
C THR A 29 -0.38 15.52 -4.40
N TRP A 30 -1.26 15.42 -5.40
CA TRP A 30 -1.78 14.16 -5.92
C TRP A 30 -0.73 13.42 -6.76
N HIS A 31 -0.06 14.14 -7.67
CA HIS A 31 1.01 13.56 -8.48
C HIS A 31 2.20 13.09 -7.65
N ALA A 32 2.50 13.79 -6.54
CA ALA A 32 3.62 13.45 -5.67
C ALA A 32 3.49 12.12 -4.90
N ALA A 33 2.29 11.53 -4.84
CA ALA A 33 2.04 10.25 -4.19
C ALA A 33 1.48 9.17 -5.12
N ALA A 34 1.29 9.48 -6.43
CA ALA A 34 0.77 8.53 -7.41
C ALA A 34 1.64 7.27 -7.56
N TRP A 35 2.94 7.36 -7.23
CA TRP A 35 3.83 6.20 -7.15
C TRP A 35 3.32 5.12 -6.17
N GLY A 36 2.40 5.45 -5.25
CA GLY A 36 1.76 4.47 -4.37
C GLY A 36 1.05 3.34 -5.12
N TRP A 37 0.63 3.54 -6.38
CA TRP A 37 0.09 2.49 -7.23
C TRP A 37 1.12 1.44 -7.64
N LEU A 38 2.42 1.70 -7.44
CA LEU A 38 3.45 0.68 -7.62
C LEU A 38 3.30 -0.47 -6.62
N TYR A 39 2.71 -0.26 -5.43
CA TYR A 39 2.47 -1.34 -4.48
C TYR A 39 1.57 -2.44 -5.06
N PRO A 40 0.31 -2.17 -5.44
CA PRO A 40 -0.54 -3.22 -6.00
C PRO A 40 -0.02 -3.75 -7.35
N ALA A 41 0.64 -2.92 -8.16
CA ALA A 41 1.21 -3.36 -9.43
C ALA A 41 2.37 -4.36 -9.22
N THR A 42 3.33 -4.03 -8.36
CA THR A 42 4.46 -4.93 -8.06
C THR A 42 4.02 -6.14 -7.23
N TYR A 43 2.95 -6.02 -6.42
CA TYR A 43 2.36 -7.14 -5.72
C TYR A 43 1.75 -8.16 -6.69
N ALA A 44 1.04 -7.71 -7.73
CA ALA A 44 0.53 -8.61 -8.76
C ALA A 44 1.66 -9.37 -9.46
N ILE A 45 2.78 -8.68 -9.80
CA ILE A 45 3.97 -9.33 -10.38
C ILE A 45 4.56 -10.37 -9.43
N HIS A 46 4.62 -10.05 -8.14
CA HIS A 46 5.14 -10.96 -7.12
C HIS A 46 4.28 -12.23 -7.00
N ILE A 47 2.95 -12.11 -6.98
CA ILE A 47 2.05 -13.26 -6.99
C ILE A 47 2.29 -14.15 -8.22
N LEU A 48 2.50 -13.54 -9.39
CA LEU A 48 2.79 -14.30 -10.61
C LEU A 48 4.11 -15.07 -10.50
N GLU A 49 5.13 -14.48 -9.90
CA GLU A 49 6.39 -15.19 -9.61
C GLU A 49 6.18 -16.32 -8.61
N GLU A 50 5.41 -16.09 -7.53
CA GLU A 50 5.10 -17.13 -6.54
C GLU A 50 4.31 -18.30 -7.15
N LEU A 51 3.45 -18.03 -8.15
CA LEU A 51 2.69 -19.08 -8.85
C LEU A 51 3.54 -19.88 -9.83
N TRP A 52 4.39 -19.23 -10.60
CA TRP A 52 5.07 -19.83 -11.75
C TRP A 52 6.61 -19.85 -11.64
N GLY A 53 7.17 -19.21 -10.63
CA GLY A 53 8.63 -19.23 -10.40
C GLY A 53 9.11 -20.57 -9.83
N GLY A 54 9.99 -21.24 -10.54
CA GLY A 54 10.52 -22.54 -10.12
C GLY A 54 9.42 -23.60 -10.02
N GLU A 55 9.27 -24.22 -8.85
CA GLU A 55 8.23 -25.21 -8.56
C GLU A 55 6.89 -24.57 -8.10
N GLY A 56 6.86 -23.24 -7.95
CA GLY A 56 5.76 -22.51 -7.36
C GLY A 56 5.77 -22.52 -5.81
N PHE A 57 5.24 -21.45 -5.21
CA PHE A 57 5.33 -21.23 -3.76
C PHE A 57 4.66 -22.33 -2.94
N THR A 58 3.50 -22.82 -3.35
CA THR A 58 2.75 -23.85 -2.61
C THR A 58 3.50 -25.19 -2.60
N ALA A 59 4.07 -25.61 -3.74
CA ALA A 59 4.88 -26.82 -3.81
C ALA A 59 6.20 -26.66 -3.05
N TRP A 60 6.85 -25.50 -3.17
CA TRP A 60 8.04 -25.18 -2.41
C TRP A 60 7.79 -25.22 -0.89
N LEU A 61 6.67 -24.65 -0.43
CA LEU A 61 6.28 -24.63 0.98
C LEU A 61 6.03 -26.05 1.52
N ALA A 62 5.34 -26.89 0.74
CA ALA A 62 5.10 -28.30 1.10
C ALA A 62 6.41 -29.06 1.23
N ARG A 63 7.36 -28.88 0.29
CA ARG A 63 8.67 -29.54 0.30
C ARG A 63 9.56 -29.09 1.45
N VAL A 64 9.58 -27.76 1.76
CA VAL A 64 10.54 -27.19 2.71
C VAL A 64 10.01 -27.22 4.14
N ALA A 65 8.73 -26.99 4.34
CA ALA A 65 8.11 -26.85 5.65
C ALA A 65 7.07 -27.95 5.99
N GLY A 66 6.74 -28.81 5.02
CA GLY A 66 5.70 -29.85 5.20
C GLY A 66 4.29 -29.22 5.33
N ILE A 67 4.06 -28.03 4.81
CA ILE A 67 2.79 -27.31 4.90
C ILE A 67 2.07 -27.39 3.57
N GLU A 68 0.88 -27.97 3.57
CA GLU A 68 0.02 -28.08 2.39
C GLU A 68 -0.90 -26.86 2.28
N LEU A 69 -0.60 -25.97 1.35
CA LEU A 69 -1.43 -24.82 0.99
C LEU A 69 -2.00 -25.03 -0.40
N SER A 70 -3.34 -25.06 -0.50
CA SER A 70 -3.97 -25.21 -1.81
C SER A 70 -3.77 -23.94 -2.67
N ALA A 71 -3.70 -24.11 -3.99
CA ALA A 71 -3.62 -22.98 -4.91
C ALA A 71 -4.84 -22.04 -4.77
N GLY A 72 -6.02 -22.59 -4.45
CA GLY A 72 -7.23 -21.78 -4.20
C GLY A 72 -7.11 -20.88 -2.96
N GLN A 73 -6.61 -21.43 -1.84
CA GLN A 73 -6.36 -20.65 -0.63
C GLN A 73 -5.29 -19.57 -0.88
N PHE A 74 -4.18 -19.97 -1.49
CA PHE A 74 -3.11 -19.03 -1.85
C PHE A 74 -3.63 -17.86 -2.70
N LEU A 75 -4.35 -18.15 -3.79
CA LEU A 75 -4.93 -17.12 -4.66
C LEU A 75 -5.99 -16.30 -3.97
N GLY A 76 -6.86 -16.91 -3.18
CA GLY A 76 -7.92 -16.23 -2.44
C GLY A 76 -7.38 -15.20 -1.46
N TRP A 77 -6.38 -15.58 -0.64
CA TRP A 77 -5.75 -14.65 0.31
C TRP A 77 -4.99 -13.52 -0.40
N ASN A 78 -4.26 -13.85 -1.47
CA ASN A 78 -3.53 -12.86 -2.24
C ASN A 78 -4.47 -11.89 -2.99
N ALA A 79 -5.59 -12.37 -3.54
CA ALA A 79 -6.60 -11.52 -4.18
C ALA A 79 -7.23 -10.56 -3.17
N LEU A 80 -7.60 -11.05 -1.98
CA LEU A 80 -8.12 -10.20 -0.91
C LEU A 80 -7.09 -9.15 -0.47
N ALA A 81 -5.83 -9.55 -0.27
CA ALA A 81 -4.75 -8.65 0.10
C ALA A 81 -4.51 -7.57 -0.97
N LEU A 82 -4.53 -7.94 -2.26
CA LEU A 82 -4.40 -7.02 -3.38
C LEU A 82 -5.54 -5.99 -3.41
N LEU A 83 -6.79 -6.43 -3.21
CA LEU A 83 -7.96 -5.55 -3.15
C LEU A 83 -7.87 -4.57 -1.97
N LEU A 84 -7.54 -5.06 -0.78
CA LEU A 84 -7.36 -4.22 0.40
C LEU A 84 -6.20 -3.23 0.24
N MET A 85 -5.11 -3.65 -0.40
CA MET A 85 -3.97 -2.80 -0.71
C MET A 85 -4.36 -1.69 -1.70
N ALA A 86 -5.06 -2.02 -2.80
CA ALA A 86 -5.52 -1.05 -3.78
C ALA A 86 -6.48 -0.02 -3.14
N LEU A 87 -7.40 -0.48 -2.28
CA LEU A 87 -8.27 0.39 -1.50
C LEU A 87 -7.46 1.29 -0.56
N GLY A 88 -6.50 0.73 0.18
CA GLY A 88 -5.64 1.49 1.08
C GLY A 88 -4.78 2.53 0.37
N VAL A 89 -4.23 2.21 -0.81
CA VAL A 89 -3.53 3.18 -1.67
C VAL A 89 -4.49 4.30 -2.08
N ARG A 90 -5.69 3.97 -2.57
CA ARG A 90 -6.70 4.98 -2.93
C ARG A 90 -7.04 5.90 -1.76
N LEU A 91 -7.24 5.34 -0.56
CA LEU A 91 -7.50 6.11 0.66
C LEU A 91 -6.32 6.98 1.06
N ALA A 92 -5.10 6.47 1.00
CA ALA A 92 -3.87 7.23 1.30
C ALA A 92 -3.64 8.39 0.32
N LEU A 93 -4.05 8.21 -0.95
CA LEU A 93 -4.03 9.27 -1.95
C LEU A 93 -5.14 10.30 -1.71
N ARG A 94 -6.32 9.88 -1.30
CA ARG A 94 -7.47 10.75 -1.04
C ARG A 94 -7.35 11.52 0.28
N TYR A 95 -6.80 10.89 1.35
CA TYR A 95 -6.75 11.44 2.70
C TYR A 95 -5.32 11.53 3.21
N ARG A 96 -4.80 12.74 3.42
CA ARG A 96 -3.40 12.97 3.84
C ARG A 96 -3.04 12.30 5.17
N HIS A 97 -3.99 12.21 6.10
CA HIS A 97 -3.78 11.56 7.40
C HIS A 97 -3.62 10.04 7.31
N LEU A 98 -4.02 9.41 6.18
CA LEU A 98 -3.85 7.98 5.93
C LEU A 98 -2.57 7.63 5.14
N ARG A 99 -1.72 8.58 4.81
CA ARG A 99 -0.47 8.32 4.05
C ARG A 99 0.51 7.39 4.76
N TRP A 100 0.35 7.19 6.06
CA TRP A 100 1.10 6.18 6.80
C TRP A 100 0.82 4.75 6.32
N LEU A 101 -0.31 4.47 5.65
CA LEU A 101 -0.59 3.19 5.00
C LEU A 101 0.46 2.84 3.93
N LEU A 102 0.93 3.83 3.16
CA LEU A 102 1.99 3.59 2.17
C LEU A 102 3.31 3.19 2.85
N LEU A 103 3.59 3.71 4.05
CA LEU A 103 4.72 3.26 4.85
C LEU A 103 4.50 1.84 5.39
N ALA A 104 3.27 1.49 5.79
CA ALA A 104 2.95 0.15 6.24
C ALA A 104 3.19 -0.89 5.13
N TYR A 105 2.75 -0.60 3.90
CA TYR A 105 3.03 -1.47 2.75
C TYR A 105 4.52 -1.58 2.46
N ALA A 106 5.29 -0.48 2.55
CA ALA A 106 6.74 -0.51 2.39
C ALA A 106 7.40 -1.47 3.38
N VAL A 107 7.00 -1.41 4.66
CA VAL A 107 7.54 -2.27 5.71
C VAL A 107 7.18 -3.73 5.47
N ALA A 108 5.91 -4.02 5.15
CA ALA A 108 5.46 -5.37 4.86
C ALA A 108 6.23 -5.97 3.66
N PHE A 109 6.42 -5.20 2.59
CA PHE A 109 7.16 -5.61 1.39
C PHE A 109 8.64 -5.88 1.68
N LEU A 110 9.29 -4.99 2.44
CA LEU A 110 10.69 -5.19 2.84
C LEU A 110 10.86 -6.46 3.66
N LEU A 111 10.00 -6.67 4.64
CA LEU A 111 10.06 -7.85 5.48
C LEU A 111 9.80 -9.12 4.66
N ASN A 112 8.85 -9.09 3.74
CA ASN A 112 8.57 -10.23 2.87
C ASN A 112 9.72 -10.53 1.92
N ALA A 113 10.31 -9.52 1.29
CA ALA A 113 11.50 -9.68 0.44
C ALA A 113 12.68 -10.30 1.23
N LEU A 114 12.90 -9.84 2.46
CA LEU A 114 13.93 -10.40 3.34
C LEU A 114 13.60 -11.83 3.77
N SER A 115 12.32 -12.17 3.95
CA SER A 115 11.89 -13.54 4.25
C SER A 115 12.20 -14.50 3.11
N HIS A 116 11.90 -14.13 1.85
CA HIS A 116 12.26 -14.94 0.68
C HIS A 116 13.78 -15.09 0.53
N LEU A 117 14.55 -14.02 0.78
CA LEU A 117 16.00 -14.09 0.78
C LEU A 117 16.52 -15.03 1.88
N ALA A 118 16.05 -14.87 3.10
CA ALA A 118 16.42 -15.73 4.22
C ALA A 118 16.06 -17.21 3.97
N ALA A 119 14.85 -17.44 3.43
CA ALA A 119 14.41 -18.78 3.07
C ALA A 119 15.28 -19.42 1.99
N SER A 120 15.62 -18.66 0.93
CA SER A 120 16.53 -19.14 -0.12
C SER A 120 17.92 -19.47 0.41
N LEU A 121 18.46 -18.65 1.30
CA LEU A 121 19.76 -18.90 1.91
C LEU A 121 19.74 -20.11 2.85
N TYR A 122 18.67 -20.24 3.65
CA TYR A 122 18.52 -21.34 4.60
C TYR A 122 18.35 -22.69 3.89
N THR A 123 17.54 -22.72 2.83
CA THR A 123 17.24 -23.96 2.10
C THR A 123 18.23 -24.26 0.97
N LEU A 124 19.16 -23.34 0.70
CA LEU A 124 20.09 -23.38 -0.44
C LEU A 124 19.35 -23.63 -1.77
N SER A 125 18.11 -23.14 -1.87
CA SER A 125 17.25 -23.30 -3.04
C SER A 125 16.52 -22.00 -3.35
N TYR A 126 16.05 -21.86 -4.60
CA TYR A 126 15.23 -20.73 -4.98
C TYR A 126 13.89 -20.73 -4.23
N SER A 127 13.59 -19.64 -3.53
CA SER A 127 12.27 -19.38 -2.95
C SER A 127 11.43 -18.58 -3.94
N PRO A 128 10.29 -19.08 -4.44
CA PRO A 128 9.42 -18.33 -5.32
C PRO A 128 9.00 -17.01 -4.66
N GLY A 129 9.11 -15.88 -5.41
CA GLY A 129 8.95 -14.52 -4.88
C GLY A 129 10.29 -13.80 -4.58
N LEU A 130 11.43 -14.49 -4.62
CA LEU A 130 12.74 -13.90 -4.34
C LEU A 130 13.11 -12.80 -5.32
N VAL A 131 12.92 -13.02 -6.63
CA VAL A 131 13.41 -12.10 -7.67
C VAL A 131 12.62 -10.80 -7.63
N SER A 132 11.29 -10.83 -7.62
CA SER A 132 10.45 -9.63 -7.48
C SER A 132 10.64 -8.97 -6.12
N GLY A 133 10.83 -9.76 -5.07
CA GLY A 133 11.16 -9.26 -3.74
C GLY A 133 12.42 -8.39 -3.76
N LEU A 134 13.50 -8.87 -4.34
CA LEU A 134 14.78 -8.16 -4.40
C LEU A 134 14.78 -7.01 -5.42
N LEU A 135 14.19 -7.22 -6.61
CA LEU A 135 14.28 -6.24 -7.69
C LEU A 135 13.19 -5.16 -7.62
N LEU A 136 12.01 -5.45 -7.05
CA LEU A 136 10.90 -4.52 -7.00
C LEU A 136 10.61 -4.03 -5.58
N TRP A 137 10.47 -4.95 -4.62
CA TRP A 137 10.02 -4.58 -3.27
C TRP A 137 11.11 -4.00 -2.39
N LEU A 138 12.34 -4.51 -2.50
CA LEU A 138 13.46 -3.95 -1.74
C LEU A 138 13.72 -2.48 -2.11
N PRO A 139 13.88 -2.09 -3.40
CA PRO A 139 14.10 -0.70 -3.77
C PRO A 139 12.86 0.18 -3.53
N LEU A 140 11.64 -0.29 -3.79
CA LEU A 140 10.41 0.46 -3.54
C LEU A 140 10.22 0.73 -2.04
N GLY A 141 10.46 -0.28 -1.20
CA GLY A 141 10.37 -0.16 0.25
C GLY A 141 11.42 0.79 0.81
N ALA A 142 12.68 0.68 0.37
CA ALA A 142 13.76 1.58 0.77
C ALA A 142 13.46 3.03 0.37
N PHE A 143 13.01 3.26 -0.87
CA PHE A 143 12.56 4.58 -1.33
C PHE A 143 11.47 5.15 -0.42
N ALA A 144 10.44 4.37 -0.12
CA ALA A 144 9.33 4.80 0.73
C ALA A 144 9.78 5.13 2.16
N LEU A 145 10.64 4.30 2.78
CA LEU A 145 11.21 4.57 4.10
C LEU A 145 11.95 5.91 4.12
N LEU A 146 12.84 6.14 3.15
CA LEU A 146 13.60 7.38 3.03
C LEU A 146 12.69 8.60 2.85
N ARG A 147 11.65 8.47 2.02
CA ARG A 147 10.69 9.54 1.78
C ARG A 147 9.86 9.85 3.02
N PHE A 148 9.32 8.83 3.67
CA PHE A 148 8.39 9.00 4.78
C PHE A 148 9.06 9.37 6.11
N ARG A 149 10.36 9.09 6.30
CA ARG A 149 11.10 9.58 7.47
C ARG A 149 11.08 11.10 7.58
N LYS A 150 10.99 11.83 6.44
CA LYS A 150 10.98 13.29 6.37
C LYS A 150 9.58 13.90 6.27
N THR A 151 8.57 13.15 5.80
CA THR A 151 7.26 13.70 5.44
C THR A 151 6.12 13.32 6.39
N LEU A 152 6.27 12.23 7.16
CA LEU A 152 5.28 11.81 8.15
C LEU A 152 5.62 12.33 9.55
N SER A 153 4.57 12.62 10.33
CA SER A 153 4.69 12.89 11.76
C SER A 153 5.24 11.66 12.52
N ARG A 154 5.77 11.86 13.72
CA ARG A 154 6.24 10.75 14.58
C ARG A 154 5.15 9.70 14.81
N ARG A 155 3.89 10.13 15.06
CA ARG A 155 2.73 9.21 15.24
C ARG A 155 2.45 8.43 13.95
N GLY A 156 2.43 9.09 12.78
CA GLY A 156 2.22 8.43 11.50
C GLY A 156 3.31 7.41 11.16
N ARG A 157 4.58 7.73 11.47
CA ARG A 157 5.69 6.77 11.28
C ARG A 157 5.54 5.55 12.18
N ARG A 158 5.25 5.74 13.48
CA ARG A 158 5.01 4.61 14.40
C ARG A 158 3.84 3.74 13.94
N ALA A 159 2.72 4.36 13.54
CA ALA A 159 1.57 3.62 13.00
C ALA A 159 1.95 2.81 11.76
N GLY A 160 2.64 3.42 10.78
CA GLY A 160 3.07 2.71 9.56
C GLY A 160 4.02 1.56 9.85
N LEU A 161 5.01 1.74 10.74
CA LEU A 161 5.94 0.67 11.13
C LEU A 161 5.22 -0.48 11.84
N LEU A 162 4.38 -0.19 12.84
CA LEU A 162 3.67 -1.22 13.61
C LEU A 162 2.67 -1.99 12.73
N VAL A 163 1.87 -1.27 11.94
CA VAL A 163 0.89 -1.91 11.06
C VAL A 163 1.58 -2.73 9.96
N GLY A 164 2.66 -2.23 9.37
CA GLY A 164 3.42 -2.98 8.36
C GLY A 164 4.03 -4.26 8.92
N LEU A 165 4.61 -4.19 10.13
CA LEU A 165 5.09 -5.38 10.84
C LEU A 165 3.94 -6.36 11.12
N SER A 166 2.80 -5.86 11.64
CA SER A 166 1.63 -6.71 11.91
C SER A 166 1.09 -7.37 10.64
N MET A 167 1.04 -6.64 9.51
CA MET A 167 0.63 -7.22 8.22
C MET A 167 1.53 -8.38 7.82
N HIS A 168 2.85 -8.22 7.94
CA HIS A 168 3.79 -9.30 7.64
C HIS A 168 3.64 -10.49 8.58
N CYS A 169 3.48 -10.25 9.89
CA CYS A 169 3.21 -11.31 10.86
C CYS A 169 1.92 -12.08 10.55
N VAL A 170 0.85 -11.37 10.10
CA VAL A 170 -0.41 -12.03 9.68
C VAL A 170 -0.17 -12.90 8.44
N VAL A 171 0.57 -12.43 7.45
CA VAL A 171 0.92 -13.23 6.26
C VAL A 171 1.67 -14.49 6.68
N LEU A 172 2.72 -14.37 7.50
CA LEU A 172 3.45 -15.52 8.01
C LEU A 172 2.56 -16.47 8.80
N ALA A 173 1.69 -15.95 9.67
CA ALA A 173 0.77 -16.77 10.44
C ALA A 173 -0.21 -17.55 9.55
N LEU A 174 -0.80 -16.90 8.54
CA LEU A 174 -1.67 -17.57 7.56
C LEU A 174 -0.90 -18.63 6.77
N THR A 175 0.34 -18.35 6.37
CA THR A 175 1.18 -19.31 5.63
C THR A 175 1.54 -20.52 6.49
N LEU A 176 1.91 -20.32 7.77
CA LEU A 176 2.41 -21.40 8.63
C LEU A 176 1.30 -22.14 9.39
N LEU A 177 0.16 -21.53 9.59
CA LEU A 177 -0.91 -22.06 10.45
C LEU A 177 -2.22 -22.31 9.69
N GLY A 178 -2.36 -21.80 8.45
CA GLY A 178 -3.62 -21.87 7.70
C GLY A 178 -4.13 -23.30 7.51
N GLU A 179 -3.24 -24.22 7.20
CA GLU A 179 -3.56 -25.65 7.12
C GLU A 179 -4.14 -26.20 8.43
N ARG A 180 -3.53 -25.87 9.57
CA ARG A 180 -3.98 -26.33 10.91
C ARG A 180 -5.29 -25.70 11.34
N LEU A 181 -5.60 -24.51 10.84
CA LEU A 181 -6.83 -23.77 11.15
C LEU A 181 -7.97 -24.11 10.19
N GLY A 182 -7.71 -24.91 9.16
CA GLY A 182 -8.71 -25.29 8.15
C GLY A 182 -9.19 -24.11 7.27
N ILE A 183 -8.39 -23.07 7.17
CA ILE A 183 -8.71 -21.83 6.40
C ILE A 183 -7.78 -21.65 5.22
#